data_fa4ea869c6c07e02674ea5ba04a5eab6
#
_entry.id   fa4ea869c6c07e02674ea5ba04a5eab6
#
_cell.length_a   1.000
_cell.length_b   1.000
_cell.length_c   1.000
_cell.angle_alpha   90.00
_cell.angle_beta   90.00
_cell.angle_gamma   90.00
#
_symmetry.space_group_name_H-M   'P 1'
#
loop_
_entity.id
_entity.type
_entity.pdbx_description
1 polymer ?
#
loop_
_entity_poly.entity_id
_entity_poly.type
_entity_poly.pdbx_seq_one_letter_code
_entity_poly.pdbx_strand_id
1 'polypeptide(L)'
;MRRFARVAWPVLTALLQGAASWLVLLYYLPRAIVRWQQAEELHHLGLEPMVLPGLAIFAAASVVNLWSRLTLALRGGGPAVLFTPPARLVVTGPYAWMRNPVAATTIAQGVGVFLYTGSALVVGYLVLLALAWHLLIRPGSEHELQRRFGREYEFYRRSVRCWLPMRRRFQPRGALPPIDRSEMLVRSGGRRRRR
;
A
#
# COMPACT_ATOMS: atom_id res chain seq x y z
N MET A 1 1.36 -19.68 -25.31
CA MET A 1 2.52 -19.07 -24.64
C MET A 1 2.30 -17.60 -24.25
N ARG A 2 1.90 -16.67 -25.13
CA ARG A 2 1.76 -15.22 -24.81
C ARG A 2 0.71 -14.87 -23.75
N ARG A 3 -0.35 -15.66 -23.54
CA ARG A 3 -1.36 -15.43 -22.47
C ARG A 3 -0.82 -15.81 -21.09
N PHE A 4 -0.03 -16.88 -21.00
CA PHE A 4 0.58 -17.34 -19.74
C PHE A 4 1.60 -16.32 -19.21
N ALA A 5 2.47 -15.81 -20.08
CA ALA A 5 3.46 -14.79 -19.75
C ALA A 5 2.83 -13.47 -19.26
N ARG A 6 1.67 -13.08 -19.78
CA ARG A 6 0.97 -11.86 -19.36
C ARG A 6 0.42 -11.90 -17.90
N VAL A 7 0.21 -13.09 -17.36
CA VAL A 7 -0.25 -13.27 -15.97
C VAL A 7 0.92 -13.63 -15.06
N ALA A 8 1.81 -14.51 -15.51
CA ALA A 8 2.92 -15.00 -14.71
C ALA A 8 3.91 -13.89 -14.31
N TRP A 9 4.25 -12.99 -15.25
CA TRP A 9 5.20 -11.91 -15.00
C TRP A 9 4.75 -10.93 -13.90
N PRO A 10 3.52 -10.35 -13.93
CA PRO A 10 3.03 -9.49 -12.84
C PRO A 10 2.97 -10.19 -11.49
N VAL A 11 2.59 -11.47 -11.46
CA VAL A 11 2.56 -12.24 -10.21
C VAL A 11 3.97 -12.45 -9.67
N LEU A 12 4.90 -12.88 -10.51
CA LEU A 12 6.31 -13.08 -10.11
C LEU A 12 6.93 -11.79 -9.56
N THR A 13 6.76 -10.67 -10.25
CA THR A 13 7.28 -9.36 -9.78
C THR A 13 6.64 -8.93 -8.45
N ALA A 14 5.33 -9.16 -8.26
CA ALA A 14 4.65 -8.87 -7.00
C ALA A 14 5.17 -9.74 -5.84
N LEU A 15 5.44 -11.02 -6.08
CA LEU A 15 6.01 -11.94 -5.09
C LEU A 15 7.46 -11.60 -4.76
N LEU A 16 8.31 -11.33 -5.76
CA LEU A 16 9.71 -10.94 -5.55
C LEU A 16 9.82 -9.62 -4.78
N GLN A 17 9.04 -8.63 -5.16
CA GLN A 17 8.99 -7.34 -4.43
C GLN A 17 8.44 -7.53 -3.00
N GLY A 18 7.46 -8.42 -2.83
CA GLY A 18 6.95 -8.82 -1.51
C GLY A 18 8.04 -9.42 -0.65
N ALA A 19 8.73 -10.44 -1.16
CA ALA A 19 9.81 -11.11 -0.47
C ALA A 19 10.96 -10.14 -0.13
N ALA A 20 11.38 -9.31 -1.08
CA ALA A 20 12.43 -8.30 -0.85
C ALA A 20 12.02 -7.30 0.25
N SER A 21 10.78 -6.79 0.22
CA SER A 21 10.30 -5.88 1.26
C SER A 21 10.21 -6.56 2.65
N TRP A 22 9.80 -7.82 2.73
CA TRP A 22 9.80 -8.58 3.98
C TRP A 22 11.21 -8.79 4.53
N LEU A 23 12.13 -9.24 3.68
CA LEU A 23 13.52 -9.47 4.08
C LEU A 23 14.17 -8.18 4.59
N VAL A 24 14.04 -7.08 3.87
CA VAL A 24 14.69 -5.83 4.23
C VAL A 24 13.97 -5.16 5.40
N LEU A 25 12.66 -4.86 5.27
CA LEU A 25 11.94 -4.01 6.21
C LEU A 25 11.49 -4.74 7.49
N LEU A 26 11.26 -6.05 7.44
CA LEU A 26 10.68 -6.78 8.56
C LEU A 26 11.63 -7.82 9.20
N TYR A 27 12.74 -8.14 8.55
CA TYR A 27 13.73 -9.05 9.10
C TYR A 27 15.08 -8.38 9.33
N TYR A 28 15.77 -7.90 8.28
CA TYR A 28 17.14 -7.39 8.43
C TYR A 28 17.21 -6.09 9.24
N LEU A 29 16.39 -5.10 8.94
CA LEU A 29 16.41 -3.82 9.65
C LEU A 29 15.99 -3.94 11.12
N PRO A 30 14.87 -4.59 11.49
CA PRO A 30 14.55 -4.82 12.91
C PRO A 30 15.60 -5.63 13.64
N ARG A 31 16.16 -6.69 13.00
CA ARG A 31 17.24 -7.49 13.58
C ARG A 31 18.50 -6.66 13.82
N ALA A 32 18.87 -5.78 12.91
CA ALA A 32 20.00 -4.87 13.09
C ALA A 32 19.77 -3.90 14.25
N ILE A 33 18.56 -3.34 14.36
CA ILE A 33 18.15 -2.46 15.47
C ILE A 33 18.27 -3.19 16.80
N VAL A 34 17.73 -4.41 16.91
CA VAL A 34 17.80 -5.20 18.15
C VAL A 34 19.24 -5.56 18.52
N ARG A 35 20.06 -5.93 17.52
CA ARG A 35 21.49 -6.21 17.77
C ARG A 35 22.24 -4.98 18.25
N TRP A 36 21.99 -3.82 17.64
CA TRP A 36 22.57 -2.56 18.07
C TRP A 36 22.11 -2.18 19.49
N GLN A 37 20.82 -2.32 19.80
CA GLN A 37 20.28 -2.11 21.14
C GLN A 37 20.99 -2.97 22.19
N GLN A 38 21.27 -4.23 21.86
CA GLN A 38 21.98 -5.15 22.75
C GLN A 38 23.46 -4.76 22.92
N ALA A 39 24.13 -4.37 21.83
CA ALA A 39 25.55 -3.96 21.84
C ALA A 39 25.79 -2.68 22.65
N GLU A 40 24.84 -1.74 22.64
CA GLU A 40 24.91 -0.48 23.42
C GLU A 40 24.29 -0.63 24.83
N GLU A 41 24.00 -1.84 25.26
CA GLU A 41 23.44 -2.16 26.60
C GLU A 41 22.14 -1.39 26.93
N LEU A 42 21.34 -1.03 25.91
CA LEU A 42 20.11 -0.29 26.05
C LEU A 42 18.94 -1.19 26.51
N HIS A 43 19.17 -1.99 27.57
CA HIS A 43 18.18 -2.96 28.07
C HIS A 43 16.90 -2.29 28.59
N HIS A 44 16.99 -1.06 29.09
CA HIS A 44 15.85 -0.26 29.54
C HIS A 44 14.84 0.07 28.44
N LEU A 45 15.21 -0.07 27.14
CA LEU A 45 14.33 0.08 25.98
C LEU A 45 13.71 -1.26 25.55
N GLY A 46 14.00 -2.35 26.26
CA GLY A 46 13.37 -3.66 26.08
C GLY A 46 12.03 -3.73 26.82
N LEU A 47 11.06 -4.38 26.20
CA LEU A 47 9.78 -4.76 26.79
C LEU A 47 9.68 -6.29 26.78
N GLU A 48 8.81 -6.85 27.61
CA GLU A 48 8.56 -8.29 27.60
C GLU A 48 8.04 -8.75 26.22
N PRO A 49 8.72 -9.69 25.56
CA PRO A 49 8.28 -10.18 24.25
C PRO A 49 6.93 -10.90 24.32
N MET A 50 6.02 -10.49 23.48
CA MET A 50 4.72 -11.14 23.29
C MET A 50 4.75 -12.01 22.04
N VAL A 51 5.44 -13.15 22.11
CA VAL A 51 5.78 -14.01 20.95
C VAL A 51 4.53 -14.48 20.22
N LEU A 52 3.57 -15.11 20.92
CA LEU A 52 2.36 -15.64 20.28
C LEU A 52 1.47 -14.56 19.65
N PRO A 53 1.10 -13.45 20.34
CA PRO A 53 0.39 -12.34 19.73
C PRO A 53 1.15 -11.74 18.55
N GLY A 54 2.49 -11.58 18.66
CA GLY A 54 3.34 -11.08 17.60
C GLY A 54 3.26 -11.92 16.33
N LEU A 55 3.42 -13.24 16.47
CA LEU A 55 3.31 -14.19 15.36
C LEU A 55 1.91 -14.22 14.75
N ALA A 56 0.86 -14.17 15.57
CA ALA A 56 -0.52 -14.17 15.10
C ALA A 56 -0.84 -12.93 14.25
N ILE A 57 -0.45 -11.73 14.72
CA ILE A 57 -0.63 -10.48 13.99
C ILE A 57 0.20 -10.51 12.69
N PHE A 58 1.46 -10.95 12.75
CA PHE A 58 2.31 -11.07 11.57
C PHE A 58 1.71 -11.99 10.52
N ALA A 59 1.25 -13.17 10.91
CA ALA A 59 0.64 -14.15 10.01
C ALA A 59 -0.65 -13.61 9.37
N ALA A 60 -1.57 -13.05 10.17
CA ALA A 60 -2.83 -12.50 9.67
C ALA A 60 -2.58 -11.33 8.70
N ALA A 61 -1.67 -10.42 9.04
CA ALA A 61 -1.29 -9.31 8.18
C ALA A 61 -0.61 -9.80 6.89
N SER A 62 0.18 -10.88 6.94
CA SER A 62 0.85 -11.50 5.78
C SER A 62 -0.15 -12.06 4.78
N VAL A 63 -1.21 -12.71 5.26
CA VAL A 63 -2.30 -13.22 4.40
C VAL A 63 -2.96 -12.07 3.63
N VAL A 64 -3.33 -10.99 4.32
CA VAL A 64 -3.97 -9.83 3.68
C VAL A 64 -2.99 -9.08 2.76
N ASN A 65 -1.70 -8.99 3.13
CA ASN A 65 -0.66 -8.39 2.29
C ASN A 65 -0.51 -9.15 0.98
N LEU A 66 -0.37 -10.47 1.05
CA LEU A 66 -0.26 -11.34 -0.12
C LEU A 66 -1.51 -11.23 -1.01
N TRP A 67 -2.70 -11.32 -0.42
CA TRP A 67 -3.95 -11.12 -1.15
C TRP A 67 -4.01 -9.77 -1.86
N SER A 68 -3.55 -8.70 -1.20
CA SER A 68 -3.50 -7.35 -1.78
C SER A 68 -2.57 -7.28 -2.99
N ARG A 69 -1.37 -7.84 -2.87
CA ARG A 69 -0.38 -7.90 -3.97
C ARG A 69 -0.89 -8.73 -5.15
N LEU A 70 -1.45 -9.90 -4.89
CA LEU A 70 -2.02 -10.76 -5.92
C LEU A 70 -3.22 -10.09 -6.61
N THR A 71 -4.10 -9.42 -5.85
CA THR A 71 -5.21 -8.65 -6.44
C THR A 71 -4.69 -7.57 -7.38
N LEU A 72 -3.65 -6.84 -6.98
CA LEU A 72 -3.05 -5.80 -7.81
C LEU A 72 -2.39 -6.38 -9.06
N ALA A 73 -1.63 -7.46 -8.93
CA ALA A 73 -0.96 -8.12 -10.04
C ALA A 73 -1.94 -8.69 -11.07
N LEU A 74 -3.00 -9.37 -10.60
CA LEU A 74 -3.97 -10.05 -11.46
C LEU A 74 -4.97 -9.10 -12.11
N ARG A 75 -5.42 -8.06 -11.39
CA ARG A 75 -6.47 -7.14 -11.87
C ARG A 75 -5.93 -5.82 -12.39
N GLY A 76 -4.70 -5.44 -11.99
CA GLY A 76 -4.05 -4.21 -12.44
C GLY A 76 -3.57 -4.23 -13.89
N GLY A 77 -3.49 -5.41 -14.53
CA GLY A 77 -3.14 -5.53 -15.95
C GLY A 77 -1.67 -5.29 -16.28
N GLY A 78 -0.77 -5.36 -15.30
CA GLY A 78 0.68 -5.21 -15.49
C GLY A 78 1.44 -5.36 -14.17
N PRO A 79 2.79 -5.35 -14.22
CA PRO A 79 3.61 -5.41 -13.02
C PRO A 79 3.35 -4.18 -12.16
N ALA A 80 2.87 -4.41 -10.94
CA ALA A 80 2.68 -3.37 -9.95
C ALA A 80 3.99 -3.18 -9.18
N VAL A 81 4.91 -2.43 -9.75
CA VAL A 81 6.19 -2.05 -9.14
C VAL A 81 6.02 -0.69 -8.46
N LEU A 82 6.81 -0.45 -7.41
CA LEU A 82 6.85 0.85 -6.73
C LEU A 82 7.02 1.98 -7.77
N PHE A 83 6.19 3.01 -7.70
CA PHE A 83 6.11 4.15 -8.63
C PHE A 83 5.63 3.83 -10.06
N THR A 84 5.28 2.59 -10.38
CA THR A 84 4.66 2.28 -11.67
C THR A 84 3.19 1.95 -11.44
N PRO A 85 2.26 2.82 -11.85
CA PRO A 85 0.84 2.56 -11.63
C PRO A 85 0.39 1.37 -12.48
N PRO A 86 -0.60 0.61 -12.01
CA PRO A 86 -1.18 -0.49 -12.75
C PRO A 86 -1.83 0.02 -14.05
N ALA A 87 -1.98 -0.85 -15.04
CA ALA A 87 -2.64 -0.51 -16.31
C ALA A 87 -4.15 -0.22 -16.13
N ARG A 88 -4.75 -0.75 -15.08
CA ARG A 88 -6.18 -0.55 -14.71
C ARG A 88 -6.29 -0.18 -13.24
N LEU A 89 -7.23 0.71 -12.93
CA LEU A 89 -7.52 1.06 -11.53
C LEU A 89 -8.12 -0.15 -10.80
N VAL A 90 -7.47 -0.57 -9.71
CA VAL A 90 -7.91 -1.70 -8.90
C VAL A 90 -8.66 -1.17 -7.68
N VAL A 91 -9.96 -1.45 -7.63
CA VAL A 91 -10.88 -1.03 -6.55
C VAL A 91 -11.61 -2.21 -5.90
N THR A 92 -11.07 -3.42 -6.08
CA THR A 92 -11.68 -4.69 -5.65
C THR A 92 -10.77 -5.43 -4.66
N GLY A 93 -11.29 -6.50 -4.02
CA GLY A 93 -10.57 -7.22 -2.98
C GLY A 93 -10.24 -6.29 -1.80
N PRO A 94 -9.01 -6.32 -1.23
CA PRO A 94 -8.63 -5.44 -0.14
C PRO A 94 -8.72 -3.95 -0.47
N TYR A 95 -8.57 -3.57 -1.76
CA TYR A 95 -8.70 -2.20 -2.24
C TYR A 95 -10.14 -1.66 -2.18
N ALA A 96 -11.13 -2.52 -2.04
CA ALA A 96 -12.50 -2.09 -1.81
C ALA A 96 -12.75 -1.62 -0.35
N TRP A 97 -11.84 -1.92 0.56
CA TRP A 97 -11.94 -1.59 1.98
C TRP A 97 -11.02 -0.43 2.39
N MET A 98 -9.81 -0.37 1.78
CA MET A 98 -8.84 0.70 2.01
C MET A 98 -7.99 0.93 0.76
N ARG A 99 -7.46 2.15 0.58
CA ARG A 99 -6.70 2.49 -0.64
C ARG A 99 -5.28 1.93 -0.66
N ASN A 100 -4.64 1.79 0.51
CA ASN A 100 -3.26 1.31 0.62
C ASN A 100 -3.16 0.02 1.48
N PRO A 101 -3.80 -1.09 1.08
CA PRO A 101 -3.80 -2.30 1.89
C PRO A 101 -2.40 -2.91 2.06
N VAL A 102 -1.53 -2.83 1.05
CA VAL A 102 -0.16 -3.34 1.13
C VAL A 102 0.65 -2.58 2.18
N ALA A 103 0.61 -1.24 2.18
CA ALA A 103 1.33 -0.44 3.16
C ALA A 103 0.79 -0.64 4.58
N ALA A 104 -0.54 -0.61 4.74
CA ALA A 104 -1.19 -0.81 6.04
C ALA A 104 -0.84 -2.18 6.65
N THR A 105 -0.88 -3.24 5.83
CA THR A 105 -0.53 -4.59 6.30
C THR A 105 0.97 -4.76 6.54
N THR A 106 1.85 -4.06 5.80
CA THR A 106 3.29 -4.04 6.10
C THR A 106 3.56 -3.40 7.46
N ILE A 107 2.88 -2.31 7.81
CA ILE A 107 2.97 -1.72 9.16
C ILE A 107 2.42 -2.68 10.22
N ALA A 108 1.29 -3.34 9.96
CA ALA A 108 0.73 -4.34 10.88
C ALA A 108 1.68 -5.54 11.09
N GLN A 109 2.36 -6.01 10.03
CA GLN A 109 3.42 -7.01 10.16
C GLN A 109 4.57 -6.50 11.04
N GLY A 110 4.96 -5.24 10.88
CA GLY A 110 5.96 -4.59 11.73
C GLY A 110 5.55 -4.56 13.20
N VAL A 111 4.26 -4.27 13.51
CA VAL A 111 3.73 -4.39 14.87
C VAL A 111 3.89 -5.83 15.40
N GLY A 112 3.64 -6.84 14.56
CA GLY A 112 3.93 -8.24 14.91
C GLY A 112 5.40 -8.47 15.25
N VAL A 113 6.33 -7.91 14.46
CA VAL A 113 7.77 -7.97 14.72
C VAL A 113 8.15 -7.25 16.02
N PHE A 114 7.57 -6.08 16.28
CA PHE A 114 7.75 -5.37 17.56
C PHE A 114 7.33 -6.23 18.75
N LEU A 115 6.13 -6.79 18.72
CA LEU A 115 5.65 -7.65 19.82
C LEU A 115 6.53 -8.90 20.01
N TYR A 116 7.02 -9.46 18.90
CA TYR A 116 7.93 -10.60 18.93
C TYR A 116 9.29 -10.26 19.55
N THR A 117 9.84 -9.09 19.24
CA THR A 117 11.20 -8.68 19.69
C THR A 117 11.20 -7.97 21.04
N GLY A 118 10.09 -7.36 21.44
CA GLY A 118 10.00 -6.54 22.65
C GLY A 118 10.84 -5.25 22.60
N SER A 119 11.30 -4.80 21.43
CA SER A 119 12.20 -3.63 21.32
C SER A 119 11.43 -2.34 21.04
N ALA A 120 11.49 -1.36 21.95
CA ALA A 120 10.90 -0.04 21.76
C ALA A 120 11.54 0.71 20.57
N LEU A 121 12.81 0.45 20.24
CA LEU A 121 13.45 1.04 19.07
C LEU A 121 12.82 0.57 17.76
N VAL A 122 12.31 -0.66 17.72
CA VAL A 122 11.54 -1.16 16.57
C VAL A 122 10.25 -0.37 16.40
N VAL A 123 9.60 0.10 17.48
CA VAL A 123 8.43 1.00 17.38
C VAL A 123 8.83 2.31 16.72
N GLY A 124 9.92 2.95 17.18
CA GLY A 124 10.46 4.16 16.56
C GLY A 124 10.72 3.99 15.07
N TYR A 125 11.36 2.87 14.69
CA TYR A 125 11.57 2.50 13.30
C TYR A 125 10.25 2.38 12.51
N LEU A 126 9.22 1.73 13.06
CA LEU A 126 7.93 1.58 12.39
C LEU A 126 7.21 2.92 12.21
N VAL A 127 7.31 3.82 13.19
CA VAL A 127 6.77 5.18 13.07
C VAL A 127 7.47 5.91 11.94
N LEU A 128 8.79 5.86 11.88
CA LEU A 128 9.57 6.49 10.80
C LEU A 128 9.22 5.88 9.44
N LEU A 129 9.07 4.55 9.34
CA LEU A 129 8.67 3.88 8.13
C LEU A 129 7.26 4.31 7.67
N ALA A 130 6.31 4.41 8.60
CA ALA A 130 4.95 4.87 8.31
C ALA A 130 4.92 6.33 7.86
N LEU A 131 5.69 7.20 8.51
CA LEU A 131 5.85 8.61 8.14
C LEU A 131 6.52 8.75 6.77
N ALA A 132 7.61 8.04 6.52
CA ALA A 132 8.29 8.05 5.22
C ALA A 132 7.34 7.61 4.10
N TRP A 133 6.57 6.54 4.31
CA TRP A 133 5.54 6.13 3.36
C TRP A 133 4.48 7.21 3.16
N HIS A 134 3.95 7.77 4.25
CA HIS A 134 2.86 8.76 4.20
C HIS A 134 3.28 10.07 3.53
N LEU A 135 4.49 10.55 3.80
CA LEU A 135 4.96 11.85 3.35
C LEU A 135 5.70 11.81 2.01
N LEU A 136 6.42 10.70 1.71
CA LEU A 136 7.28 10.62 0.54
C LEU A 136 6.69 9.74 -0.57
N ILE A 137 6.27 8.50 -0.22
CA ILE A 137 5.87 7.51 -1.23
C ILE A 137 4.43 7.72 -1.68
N ARG A 138 3.52 7.91 -0.71
CA ARG A 138 2.09 8.04 -0.98
C ARG A 138 1.73 9.21 -1.90
N PRO A 139 2.25 10.45 -1.69
CA PRO A 139 1.87 11.57 -2.57
C PRO A 139 2.26 11.32 -4.03
N GLY A 140 3.46 10.79 -4.27
CA GLY A 140 3.91 10.44 -5.62
C GLY A 140 3.03 9.38 -6.28
N SER A 141 2.70 8.33 -5.54
CA SER A 141 1.82 7.25 -6.03
C SER A 141 0.39 7.75 -6.32
N GLU A 142 -0.19 8.58 -5.43
CA GLU A 142 -1.53 9.15 -5.62
C GLU A 142 -1.55 10.15 -6.78
N HIS A 143 -0.48 10.95 -6.96
CA HIS A 143 -0.36 11.88 -8.09
C HIS A 143 -0.34 11.13 -9.42
N GLU A 144 0.43 10.04 -9.52
CA GLU A 144 0.52 9.25 -10.74
C GLU A 144 -0.81 8.52 -11.05
N LEU A 145 -1.50 7.99 -10.03
CA LEU A 145 -2.84 7.43 -10.19
C LEU A 145 -3.85 8.49 -10.65
N GLN A 146 -3.77 9.71 -10.11
CA GLN A 146 -4.62 10.83 -10.52
C GLN A 146 -4.35 11.25 -11.97
N ARG A 147 -3.07 11.30 -12.39
CA ARG A 147 -2.71 11.59 -13.80
C ARG A 147 -3.28 10.56 -14.75
N ARG A 148 -3.19 9.26 -14.38
CA ARG A 148 -3.55 8.16 -15.26
C ARG A 148 -5.05 7.90 -15.33
N PHE A 149 -5.76 7.96 -14.19
CA PHE A 149 -7.17 7.59 -14.09
C PHE A 149 -8.12 8.79 -13.87
N GLY A 150 -7.59 9.98 -13.63
CA GLY A 150 -8.36 11.22 -13.57
C GLY A 150 -9.55 11.16 -12.60
N ARG A 151 -10.76 11.41 -13.12
CA ARG A 151 -12.01 11.47 -12.34
C ARG A 151 -12.37 10.15 -11.65
N GLU A 152 -12.03 9.01 -12.28
CA GLU A 152 -12.30 7.69 -11.71
C GLU A 152 -11.52 7.49 -10.41
N TYR A 153 -10.22 7.82 -10.40
CA TYR A 153 -9.41 7.77 -9.20
C TYR A 153 -9.86 8.80 -8.16
N GLU A 154 -10.24 10.00 -8.56
CA GLU A 154 -10.73 11.05 -7.66
C GLU A 154 -12.00 10.59 -6.92
N PHE A 155 -12.95 9.96 -7.61
CA PHE A 155 -14.15 9.41 -7.00
C PHE A 155 -13.80 8.28 -6.01
N TYR A 156 -12.91 7.36 -6.40
CA TYR A 156 -12.42 6.32 -5.53
C TYR A 156 -11.72 6.90 -4.30
N ARG A 157 -10.85 7.91 -4.48
CA ARG A 157 -10.11 8.57 -3.41
C ARG A 157 -11.01 9.22 -2.36
N ARG A 158 -12.10 9.83 -2.79
CA ARG A 158 -13.10 10.44 -1.88
C ARG A 158 -13.95 9.41 -1.17
N SER A 159 -14.16 8.25 -1.78
CA SER A 159 -15.06 7.21 -1.27
C SER A 159 -14.37 6.21 -0.35
N VAL A 160 -13.05 6.01 -0.47
CA VAL A 160 -12.30 4.97 0.25
C VAL A 160 -11.21 5.59 1.12
N ARG A 161 -11.16 5.18 2.40
CA ARG A 161 -10.13 5.64 3.35
C ARG A 161 -8.75 5.14 2.96
N CYS A 162 -7.71 5.92 3.32
CA CYS A 162 -6.34 5.60 2.95
C CYS A 162 -5.78 4.40 3.73
N TRP A 163 -5.83 4.44 5.07
CA TRP A 163 -5.13 3.52 5.97
C TRP A 163 -6.02 2.56 6.74
N LEU A 164 -7.23 2.97 7.05
CA LEU A 164 -8.14 2.21 7.88
C LEU A 164 -9.22 1.54 7.03
N PRO A 165 -9.52 0.26 7.28
CA PRO A 165 -10.58 -0.42 6.57
C PRO A 165 -11.94 0.23 6.87
N MET A 166 -12.76 0.36 5.85
CA MET A 166 -14.13 0.83 5.99
C MET A 166 -15.03 -0.32 6.44
N ARG A 167 -16.10 -0.01 7.16
CA ARG A 167 -17.11 -1.00 7.56
C ARG A 167 -17.89 -1.54 6.36
N ARG A 168 -18.08 -0.74 5.30
CA ARG A 168 -18.76 -1.14 4.06
C ARG A 168 -17.77 -1.13 2.92
N ARG A 169 -17.83 -2.18 2.11
CA ARG A 169 -16.99 -2.34 0.92
C ARG A 169 -17.40 -1.31 -0.12
N PHE A 170 -16.43 -0.66 -0.75
CA PHE A 170 -16.66 0.18 -1.92
C PHE A 170 -17.21 -0.66 -3.08
N GLN A 171 -18.30 -0.18 -3.67
CA GLN A 171 -18.86 -0.75 -4.89
C GLN A 171 -18.80 0.35 -5.95
N PRO A 172 -18.07 0.15 -7.04
CA PRO A 172 -18.15 1.07 -8.16
C PRO A 172 -19.60 1.07 -8.66
N ARG A 173 -20.32 2.15 -8.41
CA ARG A 173 -21.62 2.37 -9.06
C ARG A 173 -21.33 2.47 -10.56
N GLY A 174 -22.10 1.76 -11.37
CA GLY A 174 -21.93 1.56 -12.80
C GLY A 174 -21.32 2.75 -13.55
N ALA A 175 -20.75 2.50 -14.73
CA ALA A 175 -19.94 3.44 -15.50
C ALA A 175 -20.25 4.89 -15.17
N LEU A 176 -19.20 5.67 -14.80
CA LEU A 176 -19.36 7.12 -14.62
C LEU A 176 -20.21 7.64 -15.78
N PRO A 177 -21.20 8.52 -15.54
CA PRO A 177 -22.00 9.07 -16.62
C PRO A 177 -21.06 9.61 -17.69
N PRO A 178 -21.36 9.39 -18.98
CA PRO A 178 -20.52 9.83 -20.07
C PRO A 178 -20.17 11.31 -19.86
N ILE A 179 -18.91 11.64 -20.08
CA ILE A 179 -18.42 13.02 -19.94
C ILE A 179 -19.29 13.85 -20.87
N ASP A 180 -20.11 14.71 -20.31
CA ASP A 180 -20.82 15.69 -21.10
C ASP A 180 -19.79 16.65 -21.73
N ARG A 181 -19.53 16.46 -23.02
CA ARG A 181 -18.56 17.26 -23.77
C ARG A 181 -18.88 18.75 -23.71
N SER A 182 -20.12 19.12 -23.38
CA SER A 182 -20.55 20.52 -23.22
C SER A 182 -19.85 21.19 -22.02
N GLU A 183 -19.60 20.50 -20.92
CA GLU A 183 -18.85 21.05 -19.78
C GLU A 183 -17.37 21.35 -20.08
N MET A 184 -16.76 20.59 -21.00
CA MET A 184 -15.38 20.87 -21.43
C MET A 184 -15.31 22.13 -22.31
N LEU A 185 -16.29 22.36 -23.14
CA LEU A 185 -16.33 23.53 -24.03
C LEU A 185 -16.61 24.84 -23.26
N VAL A 186 -17.43 24.79 -22.21
CA VAL A 186 -17.68 25.96 -21.35
C VAL A 186 -16.42 26.38 -20.57
N ARG A 187 -15.59 25.41 -20.07
CA ARG A 187 -14.33 25.74 -19.39
C ARG A 187 -13.23 26.26 -20.34
N SER A 188 -13.21 25.83 -21.60
CA SER A 188 -12.24 26.32 -22.60
C SER A 188 -12.64 27.67 -23.19
N GLY A 189 -13.94 27.96 -23.30
CA GLY A 189 -14.47 29.22 -23.82
C GLY A 189 -14.33 30.43 -22.89
N GLY A 190 -14.29 30.19 -21.56
CA GLY A 190 -14.17 31.27 -20.55
C GLY A 190 -12.80 31.94 -20.48
N ARG A 191 -11.75 31.36 -21.05
CA ARG A 191 -10.41 31.93 -21.05
C ARG A 191 -10.08 32.89 -22.21
N ARG A 192 -10.96 32.96 -23.22
CA ARG A 192 -10.73 33.82 -24.42
C ARG A 192 -11.36 35.23 -24.37
N ARG A 193 -12.08 35.59 -23.29
CA ARG A 193 -12.76 36.91 -23.21
C ARG A 193 -12.12 37.89 -22.22
N ARG A 194 -10.83 37.71 -21.83
CA ARG A 194 -10.10 38.74 -21.11
C ARG A 194 -8.71 38.92 -21.75
N ARG A 195 -8.68 39.54 -22.91
CA ARG A 195 -7.59 40.34 -23.47
C ARG A 195 -8.20 41.47 -24.27
#